data_1115f0d7724bc45e99ac9fa39e5e8336
#
_entry.id   1115f0d7724bc45e99ac9fa39e5e8336
#
_cell.length_a   1.000
_cell.length_b   1.000
_cell.length_c   1.000
_cell.angle_alpha   90.00
_cell.angle_beta   90.00
_cell.angle_gamma   90.00
#
_symmetry.space_group_name_H-M   'P 1'
#
loop_
_entity.id
_entity.type
_entity.pdbx_description
1 polymer ?
#
loop_
_entity_poly.entity_id
_entity_poly.type
_entity_poly.pdbx_seq_one_letter_code
_entity_poly.pdbx_strand_id
1 'polypeptide(L)'
;MRGMLLAFCCCLLLVGCSNPDEKITTFYATYDGEKEQQIEKTLEKQKDIEHANVILIDDQLLVAMQVKPWKKYKKKSIEKKVEEELKKEYPNLHLIVSADFKLHWESTKLIEKNETKNLVKKLEDLGDLAKEET
;
A
#
# COMPACT_ATOMS: atom_id res chain seq x y z
N MET A 1 -18.73 47.26 -17.82
CA MET A 1 -17.98 46.25 -18.58
C MET A 1 -16.61 45.91 -18.05
N ARG A 2 -16.05 46.66 -17.15
CA ARG A 2 -14.71 46.40 -16.61
C ARG A 2 -14.68 45.51 -15.33
N GLY A 3 -15.83 45.25 -14.74
CA GLY A 3 -15.94 44.42 -13.51
C GLY A 3 -16.11 42.92 -13.76
N MET A 4 -16.35 42.51 -14.98
CA MET A 4 -16.60 41.09 -15.30
C MET A 4 -15.36 40.26 -15.56
N LEU A 5 -14.23 40.92 -15.74
CA LEU A 5 -12.96 40.21 -16.00
C LEU A 5 -12.24 39.78 -14.71
N LEU A 6 -12.58 40.38 -13.58
CA LEU A 6 -11.96 40.08 -12.29
C LEU A 6 -12.59 38.90 -11.55
N ALA A 7 -13.78 38.49 -11.94
CA ALA A 7 -14.47 37.35 -11.32
C ALA A 7 -14.01 35.98 -11.83
N PHE A 8 -13.27 35.95 -12.94
CA PHE A 8 -12.85 34.69 -13.56
C PHE A 8 -11.51 34.15 -13.04
N CYS A 9 -10.80 34.93 -12.23
CA CYS A 9 -9.47 34.55 -11.77
C CYS A 9 -9.44 33.80 -10.44
N CYS A 10 -10.57 33.66 -9.74
CA CYS A 10 -10.63 33.01 -8.41
C CYS A 10 -10.98 31.53 -8.41
N CYS A 11 -11.19 30.90 -9.55
CA CYS A 11 -11.65 29.50 -9.59
C CYS A 11 -10.54 28.45 -9.80
N LEU A 12 -9.27 28.82 -9.73
CA LEU A 12 -8.18 27.91 -10.06
C LEU A 12 -7.37 27.38 -8.86
N LEU A 13 -7.89 27.48 -7.65
CA LEU A 13 -7.16 27.00 -6.47
C LEU A 13 -7.81 25.81 -5.77
N LEU A 14 -8.47 24.93 -6.52
CA LEU A 14 -8.98 23.67 -5.98
C LEU A 14 -8.23 22.47 -6.54
N VAL A 15 -6.93 22.43 -6.37
CA VAL A 15 -6.16 21.22 -6.59
C VAL A 15 -5.62 20.75 -5.25
N GLY A 16 -6.52 20.29 -4.42
CA GLY A 16 -6.21 19.48 -3.26
C GLY A 16 -6.76 18.08 -3.48
N CYS A 17 -6.15 17.31 -4.34
CA CYS A 17 -6.54 15.93 -4.56
C CYS A 17 -5.74 15.02 -3.65
N SER A 18 -6.20 14.82 -2.43
CA SER A 18 -6.08 13.53 -1.79
C SER A 18 -7.28 12.71 -2.24
N ASN A 19 -7.09 11.77 -3.15
CA ASN A 19 -8.13 10.84 -3.53
C ASN A 19 -8.34 9.85 -2.38
N PRO A 20 -9.48 9.90 -1.68
CA PRO A 20 -9.77 8.90 -0.63
C PRO A 20 -10.04 7.50 -1.19
N ASP A 21 -10.09 7.36 -2.50
CA ASP A 21 -10.38 6.10 -3.20
C ASP A 21 -9.14 5.43 -3.80
N GLU A 22 -7.95 5.83 -3.37
CA GLU A 22 -6.73 5.22 -3.87
C GLU A 22 -6.60 3.79 -3.35
N LYS A 23 -6.65 2.82 -4.27
CA LYS A 23 -6.58 1.39 -3.94
C LYS A 23 -5.27 1.00 -3.28
N ILE A 24 -4.17 1.61 -3.70
CA ILE A 24 -2.82 1.27 -3.26
C ILE A 24 -2.15 2.50 -2.65
N THR A 25 -1.77 2.41 -1.38
CA THR A 25 -0.99 3.42 -0.68
C THR A 25 0.43 2.91 -0.51
N THR A 26 1.40 3.69 -0.92
CA THR A 26 2.80 3.26 -0.99
C THR A 26 3.71 4.11 -0.13
N PHE A 27 4.71 3.46 0.43
CA PHE A 27 5.84 4.11 1.08
C PHE A 27 7.13 3.40 0.64
N TYR A 28 7.93 4.11 -0.12
CA TYR A 28 9.21 3.60 -0.62
C TYR A 28 10.36 4.39 0.01
N ALA A 29 11.08 3.76 0.92
CA ALA A 29 12.23 4.38 1.57
C ALA A 29 13.46 4.42 0.64
N THR A 30 13.54 3.47 -0.29
CA THR A 30 14.57 3.40 -1.32
C THR A 30 13.89 3.39 -2.68
N TYR A 31 14.15 4.39 -3.50
CA TYR A 31 13.49 4.54 -4.80
C TYR A 31 14.13 3.65 -5.87
N ASP A 32 13.33 2.75 -6.44
CA ASP A 32 13.64 1.98 -7.63
C ASP A 32 12.39 1.93 -8.51
N GLY A 33 12.23 2.92 -9.37
CA GLY A 33 10.99 3.20 -10.08
C GLY A 33 10.39 2.05 -10.89
N GLU A 34 11.20 1.14 -11.42
CA GLU A 34 10.70 -0.03 -12.16
C GLU A 34 10.07 -1.06 -11.23
N LYS A 35 10.75 -1.36 -10.12
CA LYS A 35 10.29 -2.31 -9.12
C LYS A 35 8.97 -1.88 -8.51
N GLU A 36 8.88 -0.62 -8.13
CA GLU A 36 7.68 -0.02 -7.55
C GLU A 36 6.49 -0.12 -8.47
N GLN A 37 6.63 0.28 -9.72
CA GLN A 37 5.56 0.21 -10.72
C GLN A 37 5.09 -1.22 -10.96
N GLN A 38 5.98 -2.20 -10.96
CA GLN A 38 5.61 -3.60 -11.13
C GLN A 38 4.84 -4.14 -9.93
N ILE A 39 5.26 -3.80 -8.70
CA ILE A 39 4.54 -4.17 -7.48
C ILE A 39 3.12 -3.60 -7.52
N GLU A 40 2.97 -2.33 -7.83
CA GLU A 40 1.67 -1.68 -7.94
C GLU A 40 0.80 -2.36 -9.01
N LYS A 41 1.32 -2.61 -10.19
CA LYS A 41 0.60 -3.32 -11.26
C LYS A 41 0.14 -4.72 -10.85
N THR A 42 0.99 -5.46 -10.14
CA THR A 42 0.64 -6.79 -9.64
C THR A 42 -0.54 -6.72 -8.68
N LEU A 43 -0.56 -5.73 -7.79
CA LEU A 43 -1.65 -5.51 -6.83
C LEU A 43 -2.92 -4.98 -7.51
N GLU A 44 -2.80 -4.08 -8.48
CA GLU A 44 -3.94 -3.54 -9.24
C GLU A 44 -4.72 -4.61 -9.99
N LYS A 45 -4.05 -5.65 -10.46
CA LYS A 45 -4.69 -6.80 -11.12
C LYS A 45 -5.57 -7.64 -10.20
N GLN A 46 -5.37 -7.54 -8.89
CA GLN A 46 -6.13 -8.32 -7.90
C GLN A 46 -7.49 -7.66 -7.65
N LYS A 47 -8.54 -8.19 -8.27
CA LYS A 47 -9.90 -7.64 -8.21
C LYS A 47 -10.56 -7.76 -6.83
N ASP A 48 -10.12 -8.71 -6.02
CA ASP A 48 -10.68 -9.00 -4.71
C ASP A 48 -10.09 -8.14 -3.59
N ILE A 49 -9.05 -7.37 -3.89
CA ILE A 49 -8.42 -6.42 -2.97
C ILE A 49 -9.14 -5.07 -3.08
N GLU A 50 -9.56 -4.54 -1.94
CA GLU A 50 -10.15 -3.19 -1.84
C GLU A 50 -9.07 -2.13 -1.64
N HIS A 51 -8.19 -2.36 -0.66
CA HIS A 51 -7.05 -1.48 -0.37
C HIS A 51 -5.79 -2.30 -0.09
N ALA A 52 -4.65 -1.75 -0.42
CA ALA A 52 -3.35 -2.31 -0.09
C ALA A 52 -2.36 -1.22 0.33
N ASN A 53 -1.66 -1.47 1.43
CA ASN A 53 -0.52 -0.66 1.85
C ASN A 53 0.77 -1.39 1.45
N VAL A 54 1.67 -0.68 0.82
CA VAL A 54 2.96 -1.21 0.36
C VAL A 54 4.08 -0.42 1.00
N ILE A 55 4.94 -1.10 1.74
CA ILE A 55 6.15 -0.49 2.32
C ILE A 55 7.36 -1.26 1.82
N LEU A 56 8.24 -0.57 1.11
CA LEU A 56 9.50 -1.12 0.62
C LEU A 56 10.67 -0.37 1.26
N ILE A 57 11.51 -1.09 1.95
CA ILE A 57 12.76 -0.58 2.52
C ILE A 57 13.84 -1.65 2.41
N ASP A 58 14.98 -1.28 1.83
CA ASP A 58 16.09 -2.18 1.56
C ASP A 58 15.63 -3.45 0.82
N ASP A 59 15.73 -4.61 1.44
CA ASP A 59 15.28 -5.89 0.90
C ASP A 59 13.95 -6.39 1.48
N GLN A 60 13.26 -5.55 2.25
CA GLN A 60 12.00 -5.89 2.91
C GLN A 60 10.81 -5.25 2.20
N LEU A 61 9.81 -6.06 1.90
CA LEU A 61 8.56 -5.64 1.31
C LEU A 61 7.37 -6.10 2.16
N LEU A 62 6.64 -5.13 2.69
CA LEU A 62 5.37 -5.37 3.36
C LEU A 62 4.23 -5.03 2.41
N VAL A 63 3.30 -5.97 2.27
CA VAL A 63 2.02 -5.75 1.59
C VAL A 63 0.90 -6.12 2.55
N ALA A 64 0.24 -5.11 3.09
CA ALA A 64 -0.90 -5.26 3.98
C ALA A 64 -2.18 -4.90 3.23
N MET A 65 -3.07 -5.87 3.05
CA MET A 65 -4.23 -5.76 2.19
C MET A 65 -5.53 -5.74 2.98
N GLN A 66 -6.53 -5.05 2.46
CA GLN A 66 -7.93 -5.26 2.81
C GLN A 66 -8.64 -5.90 1.62
N VAL A 67 -9.22 -7.07 1.84
CA VAL A 67 -10.07 -7.71 0.83
C VAL A 67 -11.47 -7.15 0.89
N LYS A 68 -12.17 -7.19 -0.24
CA LYS A 68 -13.57 -6.76 -0.31
C LYS A 68 -14.42 -7.55 0.71
N PRO A 69 -15.39 -6.91 1.39
CA PRO A 69 -16.15 -7.54 2.47
C PRO A 69 -16.78 -8.89 2.09
N TRP A 70 -17.31 -9.01 0.88
CA TRP A 70 -17.89 -10.25 0.37
C TRP A 70 -16.88 -11.31 -0.07
N LYS A 71 -15.58 -11.01 0.03
CA LYS A 71 -14.46 -11.92 -0.29
C LYS A 71 -13.65 -12.34 0.93
N LYS A 72 -14.08 -12.00 2.14
CA LYS A 72 -13.36 -12.32 3.38
C LYS A 72 -13.08 -13.82 3.55
N TYR A 73 -13.95 -14.68 3.07
CA TYR A 73 -13.75 -16.13 3.11
C TYR A 73 -12.57 -16.61 2.26
N LYS A 74 -12.08 -15.78 1.35
CA LYS A 74 -10.92 -16.06 0.48
C LYS A 74 -9.62 -15.40 0.93
N LYS A 75 -9.58 -14.77 2.10
CA LYS A 75 -8.39 -14.02 2.60
C LYS A 75 -7.10 -14.80 2.42
N LYS A 76 -7.04 -16.02 2.93
CA LYS A 76 -5.84 -16.87 2.86
C LYS A 76 -5.43 -17.22 1.43
N SER A 77 -6.40 -17.50 0.58
CA SER A 77 -6.15 -17.76 -0.84
C SER A 77 -5.59 -16.54 -1.56
N ILE A 78 -6.12 -15.36 -1.27
CA ILE A 78 -5.66 -14.09 -1.84
C ILE A 78 -4.25 -13.75 -1.35
N GLU A 79 -3.98 -13.88 -0.05
CA GLU A 79 -2.63 -13.70 0.52
C GLU A 79 -1.61 -14.58 -0.19
N LYS A 80 -1.90 -15.87 -0.28
CA LYS A 80 -1.01 -16.85 -0.90
C LYS A 80 -0.75 -16.53 -2.37
N LYS A 81 -1.78 -16.17 -3.11
CA LYS A 81 -1.66 -15.80 -4.53
C LYS A 81 -0.75 -14.59 -4.73
N VAL A 82 -0.96 -13.54 -3.97
CA VAL A 82 -0.14 -12.30 -4.04
C VAL A 82 1.30 -12.60 -3.63
N GLU A 83 1.50 -13.34 -2.55
CA GLU A 83 2.83 -13.75 -2.10
C GLU A 83 3.58 -14.54 -3.16
N GLU A 84 2.95 -15.52 -3.77
CA GLU A 84 3.55 -16.34 -4.83
C GLU A 84 3.91 -15.52 -6.07
N GLU A 85 3.05 -14.59 -6.49
CA GLU A 85 3.33 -13.70 -7.62
C GLU A 85 4.52 -12.78 -7.34
N LEU A 86 4.54 -12.14 -6.17
CA LEU A 86 5.64 -11.26 -5.78
C LEU A 86 6.95 -12.01 -5.56
N LYS A 87 6.89 -13.20 -4.99
CA LYS A 87 8.08 -14.04 -4.78
C LYS A 87 8.71 -14.51 -6.09
N LYS A 88 7.88 -14.76 -7.11
CA LYS A 88 8.35 -15.08 -8.46
C LYS A 88 9.09 -13.92 -9.11
N GLU A 89 8.57 -12.70 -8.96
CA GLU A 89 9.16 -11.49 -9.52
C GLU A 89 10.39 -11.03 -8.73
N TYR A 90 10.35 -11.18 -7.41
CA TYR A 90 11.38 -10.68 -6.49
C TYR A 90 11.84 -11.76 -5.49
N PRO A 91 12.58 -12.79 -5.95
CA PRO A 91 12.96 -13.90 -5.08
C PRO A 91 13.92 -13.50 -3.94
N ASN A 92 14.57 -12.34 -4.06
CA ASN A 92 15.55 -11.86 -3.07
C ASN A 92 14.94 -10.93 -2.02
N LEU A 93 13.66 -10.54 -2.17
CA LEU A 93 13.00 -9.72 -1.17
C LEU A 93 12.43 -10.56 -0.03
N HIS A 94 12.56 -10.04 1.19
CA HIS A 94 11.81 -10.53 2.33
C HIS A 94 10.39 -10.03 2.26
N LEU A 95 9.45 -10.94 1.99
CA LEU A 95 8.05 -10.61 1.80
C LEU A 95 7.25 -10.82 3.09
N ILE A 96 6.46 -9.82 3.44
CA ILE A 96 5.41 -9.91 4.45
C ILE A 96 4.11 -9.55 3.74
N VAL A 97 3.27 -10.55 3.46
CA VAL A 97 2.01 -10.38 2.76
C VAL A 97 0.88 -10.84 3.69
N SER A 98 -0.04 -9.96 3.98
CA SER A 98 -1.16 -10.26 4.88
C SER A 98 -2.43 -9.52 4.48
N ALA A 99 -3.57 -10.18 4.63
CA ALA A 99 -4.90 -9.57 4.50
C ALA A 99 -5.56 -9.35 5.87
N ASP A 100 -4.76 -9.29 6.93
CA ASP A 100 -5.24 -9.00 8.28
C ASP A 100 -5.51 -7.51 8.49
N PHE A 101 -6.66 -7.19 9.07
CA PHE A 101 -7.07 -5.82 9.33
C PHE A 101 -6.11 -5.07 10.26
N LYS A 102 -5.65 -5.72 11.31
CA LYS A 102 -4.73 -5.12 12.29
C LYS A 102 -3.40 -4.72 11.63
N LEU A 103 -2.86 -5.60 10.79
CA LEU A 103 -1.64 -5.33 10.06
C LEU A 103 -1.81 -4.17 9.07
N HIS A 104 -2.93 -4.14 8.36
CA HIS A 104 -3.26 -3.04 7.47
C HIS A 104 -3.35 -1.70 8.24
N TRP A 105 -4.00 -1.68 9.37
CA TRP A 105 -4.15 -0.49 10.20
C TRP A 105 -2.82 0.00 10.77
N GLU A 106 -1.97 -0.91 11.29
CA GLU A 106 -0.63 -0.56 11.77
C GLU A 106 0.28 -0.03 10.64
N SER A 107 0.21 -0.64 9.46
CA SER A 107 0.96 -0.16 8.29
C SER A 107 0.50 1.22 7.82
N THR A 108 -0.80 1.51 7.88
CA THR A 108 -1.34 2.85 7.59
C THR A 108 -0.72 3.91 8.49
N LYS A 109 -0.63 3.64 9.78
CA LYS A 109 0.01 4.55 10.72
C LYS A 109 1.49 4.81 10.41
N LEU A 110 2.22 3.78 9.99
CA LEU A 110 3.62 3.94 9.61
C LEU A 110 3.78 4.82 8.38
N ILE A 111 2.92 4.66 7.39
CA ILE A 111 2.92 5.48 6.17
C ILE A 111 2.57 6.94 6.50
N GLU A 112 1.53 7.17 7.29
CA GLU A 112 1.10 8.52 7.68
C GLU A 112 2.17 9.30 8.45
N LYS A 113 2.90 8.62 9.34
CA LYS A 113 3.99 9.23 10.09
C LYS A 113 5.21 9.53 9.25
N ASN A 114 5.33 8.91 8.10
CA ASN A 114 6.49 9.04 7.20
C ASN A 114 7.83 8.86 7.92
N GLU A 115 7.86 7.98 8.91
CA GLU A 115 9.05 7.70 9.72
C GLU A 115 9.89 6.59 9.09
N THR A 116 11.11 6.93 8.69
CA THR A 116 12.10 5.94 8.25
C THR A 116 12.90 5.34 9.40
N LYS A 117 12.99 6.08 10.52
CA LYS A 117 13.74 5.65 11.70
C LYS A 117 13.11 4.40 12.32
N ASN A 118 13.92 3.36 12.47
CA ASN A 118 13.50 2.05 12.99
C ASN A 118 12.42 1.35 12.15
N LEU A 119 12.23 1.75 10.89
CA LEU A 119 11.20 1.16 10.03
C LEU A 119 11.42 -0.34 9.82
N VAL A 120 12.67 -0.76 9.58
CA VAL A 120 13.03 -2.19 9.42
C VAL A 120 12.57 -3.00 10.64
N LYS A 121 12.88 -2.54 11.84
CA LYS A 121 12.46 -3.21 13.08
C LYS A 121 10.92 -3.25 13.22
N LYS A 122 10.24 -2.15 12.88
CA LYS A 122 8.78 -2.11 12.89
C LYS A 122 8.17 -3.10 11.90
N LEU A 123 8.78 -3.27 10.73
CA LEU A 123 8.35 -4.28 9.75
C LEU A 123 8.57 -5.70 10.25
N GLU A 124 9.68 -5.97 10.92
CA GLU A 124 9.93 -7.27 11.57
C GLU A 124 8.88 -7.58 12.64
N ASP A 125 8.57 -6.61 13.49
CA ASP A 125 7.54 -6.74 14.52
C ASP A 125 6.16 -7.01 13.89
N LEU A 126 5.83 -6.36 12.78
CA LEU A 126 4.59 -6.62 12.03
C LEU A 126 4.59 -7.99 11.36
N GLY A 127 5.74 -8.44 10.87
CA GLY A 127 5.91 -9.77 10.31
C GLY A 127 5.66 -10.87 11.34
N ASP A 128 6.14 -10.69 12.56
CA ASP A 128 5.90 -11.60 13.67
C ASP A 128 4.42 -11.61 14.08
N LEU A 129 3.80 -10.44 14.13
CA LEU A 129 2.37 -10.32 14.37
C LEU A 129 1.54 -11.08 13.31
N ALA A 130 1.92 -10.97 12.04
CA ALA A 130 1.26 -11.69 10.95
C ALA A 130 1.34 -13.22 11.10
N LYS A 131 2.44 -13.74 11.65
CA LYS A 131 2.61 -15.17 11.94
C LYS A 131 1.74 -15.64 13.09
N GLU A 132 1.55 -14.81 14.12
CA GLU A 132 0.70 -15.14 15.27
C GLU A 132 -0.78 -15.27 14.88
N GLU A 133 -1.23 -14.51 13.87
CA GLU A 133 -2.61 -14.52 13.37
C GLU A 133 -2.93 -15.73 12.45
N THR A 134 -1.92 -16.48 12.09
CA THR A 134 -2.09 -17.72 11.29
C THR A 134 -2.17 -18.96 12.16
#